data_2d01db8fae3bfbbf4113e065dc276dcd
#
_entry.id   2d01db8fae3bfbbf4113e065dc276dcd
#
_cell.length_a   1.000
_cell.length_b   1.000
_cell.length_c   1.000
_cell.angle_alpha   90.00
_cell.angle_beta   90.00
_cell.angle_gamma   90.00
#
_symmetry.space_group_name_H-M   'P 1'
#
loop_
_entity.id
_entity.type
_entity.pdbx_description
1 polymer ?
#
loop_
_entity_poly.entity_id
_entity_poly.type
_entity_poly.pdbx_seq_one_letter_code
_entity_poly.pdbx_strand_id
1 'polypeptide(L)'
;MRRDAERPYLASRGAVSEIRFYHLQRTRLEAALPKMLERCLERGERAVVMLGSPERVEAVANHLWTHNDRGFLPHGTGEDGFAERQPIWLTATDENPNSPQALFLADGAESAEIAKFRMCVELFDGGDEQAVAAARRRWAAYKAEGHSLSYFQQNDKGAWEEKASA
;
A
#
# COMPACT_ATOMS: atom_id res chain seq x y z
N MET A 1 12.57 31.20 9.68
CA MET A 1 11.57 31.74 8.78
C MET A 1 11.71 31.17 7.39
N ARG A 2 12.77 31.57 6.76
CA ARG A 2 12.97 31.16 5.37
C ARG A 2 13.03 29.65 5.21
N ARG A 3 13.48 28.99 6.24
CA ARG A 3 13.55 27.54 6.22
C ARG A 3 12.17 26.90 6.05
N ASP A 4 11.17 27.56 6.59
CA ASP A 4 9.83 27.02 6.47
C ASP A 4 9.34 27.05 5.03
N ALA A 5 9.73 28.10 4.30
CA ALA A 5 9.40 28.18 2.89
C ALA A 5 10.19 27.16 2.08
N GLU A 6 11.43 26.93 2.48
CA GLU A 6 12.25 25.95 1.78
C GLU A 6 11.79 24.54 2.00
N ARG A 7 11.21 24.27 3.16
CA ARG A 7 10.81 22.93 3.50
C ARG A 7 9.80 22.34 2.54
N PRO A 8 8.74 23.04 2.19
CA PRO A 8 7.82 22.52 1.17
C PRO A 8 8.50 22.33 -0.18
N TYR A 9 9.39 23.23 -0.54
CA TYR A 9 10.09 23.09 -1.79
C TYR A 9 10.99 21.87 -1.81
N LEU A 10 11.74 21.66 -0.73
CA LEU A 10 12.59 20.49 -0.62
C LEU A 10 11.76 19.19 -0.62
N ALA A 11 10.63 19.22 0.07
CA ALA A 11 9.76 18.06 0.10
C ALA A 11 9.22 17.75 -1.29
N SER A 12 8.87 18.77 -2.05
CA SER A 12 8.31 18.52 -3.37
C SER A 12 9.34 18.02 -4.38
N ARG A 13 10.55 18.56 -4.32
CA ARG A 13 11.58 18.12 -5.27
C ARG A 13 12.37 16.93 -4.79
N GLY A 14 12.52 16.81 -3.48
CA GLY A 14 13.23 15.71 -2.89
C GLY A 14 12.32 14.69 -2.26
N ALA A 15 11.00 14.83 -2.51
CA ALA A 15 10.03 13.96 -1.88
C ALA A 15 10.24 12.54 -2.35
N VAL A 16 10.65 11.68 -1.43
CA VAL A 16 10.78 10.26 -1.70
C VAL A 16 9.90 9.53 -0.72
N SER A 17 9.29 8.47 -1.22
CA SER A 17 8.51 7.60 -0.39
C SER A 17 9.35 6.41 -0.01
N GLU A 18 9.03 5.83 1.12
CA GLU A 18 9.53 4.51 1.45
C GLU A 18 8.60 3.53 0.77
N ILE A 19 9.13 2.68 -0.11
CA ILE A 19 8.32 1.73 -0.86
C ILE A 19 8.76 0.32 -0.50
N ARG A 20 7.83 -0.47 -0.02
CA ARG A 20 8.10 -1.84 0.41
C ARG A 20 7.37 -2.80 -0.51
N PHE A 21 8.12 -3.72 -1.10
CA PHE A 21 7.58 -4.76 -1.96
C PHE A 21 7.44 -6.05 -1.15
N TYR A 22 6.23 -6.60 -1.12
CA TYR A 22 5.95 -7.85 -0.43
C TYR A 22 5.59 -8.93 -1.44
N HIS A 23 6.44 -9.94 -1.52
CA HIS A 23 6.32 -11.05 -2.44
C HIS A 23 5.45 -12.12 -1.77
N LEU A 24 4.20 -12.21 -2.19
CA LEU A 24 3.25 -13.15 -1.58
C LEU A 24 3.47 -14.54 -2.17
N GLN A 25 3.89 -15.49 -1.35
CA GLN A 25 4.11 -16.87 -1.76
C GLN A 25 3.27 -17.83 -0.94
N ARG A 26 3.39 -17.75 0.38
CA ARG A 26 2.70 -18.65 1.29
C ARG A 26 1.41 -18.08 1.81
N THR A 27 1.28 -16.78 1.77
CA THR A 27 0.14 -16.06 2.29
C THR A 27 -0.52 -15.30 1.17
N ARG A 28 -1.83 -15.36 1.11
CA ARG A 28 -2.59 -14.61 0.11
C ARG A 28 -2.76 -13.17 0.57
N LEU A 29 -3.11 -12.31 -0.39
CA LEU A 29 -3.38 -10.91 -0.12
C LEU A 29 -4.39 -10.76 1.02
N GLU A 30 -5.45 -11.54 0.98
CA GLU A 30 -6.54 -11.44 1.94
C GLU A 30 -6.11 -11.75 3.37
N ALA A 31 -5.02 -12.50 3.53
CA ALA A 31 -4.49 -12.80 4.86
C ALA A 31 -3.40 -11.82 5.28
N ALA A 32 -2.62 -11.31 4.34
CA ALA A 32 -1.51 -10.41 4.65
C ALA A 32 -1.97 -8.97 4.87
N LEU A 33 -2.89 -8.50 4.04
CA LEU A 33 -3.31 -7.11 4.04
C LEU A 33 -3.90 -6.65 5.37
N PRO A 34 -4.81 -7.41 6.01
CA PRO A 34 -5.42 -6.93 7.26
C PRO A 34 -4.40 -6.61 8.34
N LYS A 35 -3.39 -7.45 8.49
CA LYS A 35 -2.37 -7.24 9.51
C LYS A 35 -1.57 -5.97 9.27
N MET A 36 -1.28 -5.69 8.01
CA MET A 36 -0.55 -4.48 7.65
C MET A 36 -1.41 -3.23 7.89
N LEU A 37 -2.70 -3.33 7.59
CA LEU A 37 -3.62 -2.23 7.83
C LEU A 37 -3.80 -1.97 9.33
N GLU A 38 -3.86 -3.03 10.12
CA GLU A 38 -3.94 -2.88 11.57
C GLU A 38 -2.75 -2.09 12.11
N ARG A 39 -1.55 -2.42 11.65
CA ARG A 39 -0.35 -1.71 12.08
C ARG A 39 -0.39 -0.24 11.67
N CYS A 40 -0.93 0.03 10.49
CA CYS A 40 -1.08 1.40 10.02
C CYS A 40 -1.99 2.19 10.96
N LEU A 41 -3.13 1.62 11.32
CA LEU A 41 -4.07 2.27 12.23
C LEU A 41 -3.50 2.43 13.63
N GLU A 42 -2.72 1.45 14.11
CA GLU A 42 -2.09 1.54 15.41
C GLU A 42 -1.12 2.71 15.49
N ARG A 43 -0.53 3.08 14.38
CA ARG A 43 0.34 4.26 14.31
C ARG A 43 -0.44 5.56 14.14
N GLY A 44 -1.76 5.49 14.10
CA GLY A 44 -2.58 6.67 13.90
C GLY A 44 -2.60 7.15 12.46
N GLU A 45 -2.23 6.29 11.52
CA GLU A 45 -2.16 6.64 10.10
C GLU A 45 -3.37 6.14 9.36
N ARG A 46 -3.72 6.85 8.30
CA ARG A 46 -4.78 6.43 7.38
C ARG A 46 -4.17 5.80 6.14
N ALA A 47 -4.96 4.97 5.48
CA ALA A 47 -4.49 4.23 4.32
C ALA A 47 -5.49 4.25 3.18
N VAL A 48 -4.97 4.20 1.96
CA VAL A 48 -5.74 3.88 0.76
C VAL A 48 -5.23 2.54 0.27
N VAL A 49 -6.15 1.65 -0.08
CA VAL A 49 -5.83 0.38 -0.71
C VAL A 49 -6.37 0.43 -2.14
N MET A 50 -5.47 0.38 -3.10
CA MET A 50 -5.82 0.43 -4.51
C MET A 50 -5.74 -0.96 -5.11
N LEU A 51 -6.83 -1.39 -5.70
CA LEU A 51 -6.99 -2.73 -6.23
C LEU A 51 -7.25 -2.69 -7.74
N GLY A 52 -7.27 -3.84 -8.37
CA GLY A 52 -7.30 -3.92 -9.82
C GLY A 52 -8.66 -3.67 -10.46
N SER A 53 -9.74 -3.79 -9.71
CA SER A 53 -11.08 -3.63 -10.26
C SER A 53 -12.09 -3.36 -9.16
N PRO A 54 -13.29 -2.82 -9.50
CA PRO A 54 -14.34 -2.65 -8.51
C PRO A 54 -14.77 -3.97 -7.87
N GLU A 55 -14.76 -5.05 -8.62
CA GLU A 55 -15.08 -6.37 -8.08
C GLU A 55 -14.08 -6.81 -7.02
N ARG A 56 -12.82 -6.51 -7.24
CA ARG A 56 -11.78 -6.81 -6.24
C ARG A 56 -11.94 -5.95 -5.01
N VAL A 57 -12.33 -4.69 -5.19
CA VAL A 57 -12.60 -3.80 -4.06
C VAL A 57 -13.69 -4.41 -3.17
N GLU A 58 -14.77 -4.86 -3.78
CA GLU A 58 -15.88 -5.45 -3.03
C GLU A 58 -15.45 -6.73 -2.32
N ALA A 59 -14.72 -7.60 -3.01
CA ALA A 59 -14.26 -8.86 -2.44
C ALA A 59 -13.34 -8.63 -1.25
N VAL A 60 -12.40 -7.72 -1.37
CA VAL A 60 -11.47 -7.42 -0.27
C VAL A 60 -12.19 -6.74 0.88
N ALA A 61 -13.10 -5.81 0.59
CA ALA A 61 -13.89 -5.15 1.63
C ALA A 61 -14.68 -6.15 2.44
N ASN A 62 -15.33 -7.09 1.77
CA ASN A 62 -16.10 -8.13 2.45
C ASN A 62 -15.20 -9.00 3.32
N HIS A 63 -14.01 -9.31 2.84
CA HIS A 63 -13.06 -10.09 3.61
C HIS A 63 -12.62 -9.34 4.87
N LEU A 64 -12.40 -8.03 4.77
CA LEU A 64 -12.00 -7.23 5.92
C LEU A 64 -13.07 -7.19 7.00
N TRP A 65 -14.34 -7.26 6.61
CA TRP A 65 -15.44 -7.31 7.59
C TRP A 65 -15.45 -8.60 8.40
N THR A 66 -14.95 -9.69 7.84
CA THR A 66 -15.10 -11.02 8.43
C THR A 66 -13.79 -11.65 8.88
N HIS A 67 -12.66 -10.99 8.66
CA HIS A 67 -11.36 -11.63 8.87
C HIS A 67 -11.04 -11.87 10.34
N ASN A 68 -11.60 -11.10 11.25
CA ASN A 68 -11.24 -11.21 12.66
C ASN A 68 -12.43 -10.85 13.56
N ASP A 69 -12.87 -11.83 14.33
CA ASP A 69 -14.00 -11.65 15.25
C ASP A 69 -13.69 -10.66 16.36
N ARG A 70 -12.43 -10.53 16.74
CA ARG A 70 -12.03 -9.69 17.86
C ARG A 70 -11.59 -8.32 17.43
N GLY A 71 -11.19 -8.18 16.19
CA GLY A 71 -10.67 -6.93 15.66
C GLY A 71 -11.64 -6.29 14.71
N PHE A 72 -11.61 -4.99 14.67
CA PHE A 72 -12.41 -4.24 13.74
C PHE A 72 -11.49 -3.32 12.94
N LEU A 73 -11.54 -3.45 11.63
CA LEU A 73 -10.81 -2.58 10.72
C LEU A 73 -11.80 -1.62 10.10
N PRO A 74 -11.90 -0.40 10.63
CA PRO A 74 -12.81 0.58 10.03
C PRO A 74 -12.35 0.91 8.62
N HIS A 75 -13.21 0.62 7.65
CA HIS A 75 -12.90 0.85 6.24
C HIS A 75 -14.14 1.19 5.47
N GLY A 76 -13.95 1.76 4.28
CA GLY A 76 -15.05 2.08 3.41
C GLY A 76 -14.64 2.01 1.95
N THR A 77 -15.66 1.94 1.10
CA THR A 77 -15.52 1.95 -0.34
C THR A 77 -16.44 3.03 -0.90
N GLY A 78 -16.41 3.19 -2.23
CA GLY A 78 -17.28 4.15 -2.87
C GLY A 78 -18.75 3.96 -2.55
N GLU A 79 -19.17 2.72 -2.27
CA GLU A 79 -20.56 2.45 -1.92
C GLU A 79 -20.92 2.92 -0.52
N ASP A 80 -19.94 2.93 0.38
CA ASP A 80 -20.18 3.36 1.76
C ASP A 80 -20.19 4.87 1.89
N GLY A 81 -19.50 5.57 1.02
CA GLY A 81 -19.39 7.02 1.10
C GLY A 81 -18.50 7.49 2.24
N PHE A 82 -18.63 8.77 2.55
CA PHE A 82 -17.86 9.43 3.62
C PHE A 82 -16.36 9.24 3.45
N ALA A 83 -15.89 9.35 2.22
CA ALA A 83 -14.52 9.03 1.86
C ALA A 83 -13.49 9.74 2.73
N GLU A 84 -13.70 11.02 3.01
CA GLU A 84 -12.73 11.80 3.77
C GLU A 84 -12.68 11.42 5.25
N ARG A 85 -13.61 10.60 5.72
CA ARG A 85 -13.63 10.15 7.13
C ARG A 85 -13.17 8.73 7.33
N GLN A 86 -12.98 7.99 6.24
CA GLN A 86 -12.63 6.58 6.35
C GLN A 86 -11.15 6.42 6.69
N PRO A 87 -10.81 5.72 7.78
CA PRO A 87 -9.40 5.47 8.10
C PRO A 87 -8.72 4.63 7.03
N ILE A 88 -9.46 3.70 6.43
CA ILE A 88 -9.00 2.88 5.32
C ILE A 88 -10.00 3.04 4.19
N TRP A 89 -9.50 3.42 3.04
CA TRP A 89 -10.33 3.59 1.85
C TRP A 89 -9.89 2.61 0.78
N LEU A 90 -10.82 1.79 0.29
CA LEU A 90 -10.54 0.84 -0.78
C LEU A 90 -11.10 1.36 -2.08
N THR A 91 -10.30 1.31 -3.13
CA THR A 91 -10.69 1.88 -4.41
C THR A 91 -9.99 1.18 -5.56
N ALA A 92 -10.58 1.26 -6.75
CA ALA A 92 -9.94 0.83 -7.99
C ALA A 92 -9.44 2.03 -8.79
N THR A 93 -9.55 3.22 -8.23
CA THR A 93 -9.18 4.47 -8.88
C THR A 93 -7.98 5.09 -8.16
N ASP A 94 -7.14 5.81 -8.89
CA ASP A 94 -6.00 6.49 -8.31
C ASP A 94 -6.49 7.76 -7.59
N GLU A 95 -6.86 7.61 -6.33
CA GLU A 95 -7.43 8.69 -5.52
C GLU A 95 -7.00 8.53 -4.07
N ASN A 96 -7.06 9.62 -3.32
CA ASN A 96 -6.68 9.61 -1.91
C ASN A 96 -7.58 10.55 -1.09
N PRO A 97 -8.87 10.26 -1.03
CA PRO A 97 -9.85 11.21 -0.45
C PRO A 97 -9.76 11.36 1.06
N ASN A 98 -9.14 10.43 1.75
CA ASN A 98 -9.13 10.40 3.22
C ASN A 98 -7.83 10.93 3.82
N SER A 99 -7.03 11.67 3.06
CA SER A 99 -5.75 12.25 3.50
C SER A 99 -4.84 11.17 4.11
N PRO A 100 -4.51 10.12 3.34
CA PRO A 100 -3.76 8.99 3.88
C PRO A 100 -2.27 9.24 3.93
N GLN A 101 -1.59 8.60 4.86
CA GLN A 101 -0.13 8.58 4.92
C GLN A 101 0.44 7.37 4.18
N ALA A 102 -0.36 6.32 4.01
CA ALA A 102 0.10 5.07 3.42
C ALA A 102 -0.77 4.69 2.23
N LEU A 103 -0.12 4.17 1.20
CA LEU A 103 -0.77 3.65 -0.01
C LEU A 103 -0.42 2.18 -0.14
N PHE A 104 -1.45 1.35 -0.28
CA PHE A 104 -1.27 -0.09 -0.51
C PHE A 104 -1.72 -0.39 -1.94
N LEU A 105 -0.84 -0.99 -2.72
CA LEU A 105 -1.09 -1.32 -4.12
C LEU A 105 -1.12 -2.84 -4.27
N ALA A 106 -2.18 -3.36 -4.84
CA ALA A 106 -2.34 -4.79 -5.08
C ALA A 106 -2.92 -5.02 -6.47
N ASP A 107 -2.92 -6.27 -6.91
CA ASP A 107 -3.50 -6.69 -8.20
C ASP A 107 -2.88 -5.96 -9.40
N GLY A 108 -1.64 -5.49 -9.27
CA GLY A 108 -0.99 -4.75 -10.35
C GLY A 108 -1.43 -3.31 -10.48
N ALA A 109 -2.18 -2.77 -9.51
CA ALA A 109 -2.59 -1.38 -9.54
C ALA A 109 -1.37 -0.46 -9.43
N GLU A 110 -1.43 0.66 -10.13
CA GLU A 110 -0.34 1.63 -10.14
C GLU A 110 -0.91 3.02 -9.86
N SER A 111 -0.12 3.81 -9.16
CA SER A 111 -0.51 5.18 -8.83
C SER A 111 0.52 6.16 -9.35
N ALA A 112 0.05 7.27 -9.88
CA ALA A 112 0.91 8.38 -10.27
C ALA A 112 1.26 9.28 -9.09
N GLU A 113 0.73 8.98 -7.90
CA GLU A 113 0.82 9.85 -6.73
C GLU A 113 1.74 9.29 -5.64
N ILE A 114 2.63 8.38 -6.01
CA ILE A 114 3.53 7.70 -5.06
C ILE A 114 4.23 8.68 -4.12
N ALA A 115 4.75 9.78 -4.67
CA ALA A 115 5.54 10.73 -3.89
C ALA A 115 4.75 11.48 -2.82
N LYS A 116 3.42 11.40 -2.87
CA LYS A 116 2.57 12.08 -1.89
C LYS A 116 2.42 11.28 -0.59
N PHE A 117 2.84 10.04 -0.58
CA PHE A 117 2.65 9.17 0.57
C PHE A 117 3.96 9.00 1.32
N ARG A 118 3.85 8.88 2.65
CA ARG A 118 5.02 8.59 3.46
C ARG A 118 5.54 7.19 3.15
N MET A 119 4.63 6.25 2.95
CA MET A 119 4.99 4.87 2.67
C MET A 119 4.03 4.27 1.66
N CYS A 120 4.59 3.51 0.72
CA CYS A 120 3.81 2.72 -0.22
C CYS A 120 4.15 1.25 -0.03
N VAL A 121 3.14 0.41 -0.11
CA VAL A 121 3.30 -1.03 0.02
C VAL A 121 2.81 -1.67 -1.27
N GLU A 122 3.71 -2.41 -1.91
CA GLU A 122 3.41 -3.16 -3.13
C GLU A 122 3.24 -4.62 -2.75
N LEU A 123 2.06 -5.15 -3.00
CA LEU A 123 1.76 -6.56 -2.70
C LEU A 123 1.53 -7.27 -4.02
N PHE A 124 2.31 -8.29 -4.31
CA PHE A 124 2.19 -8.99 -5.59
C PHE A 124 2.27 -10.50 -5.40
N ASP A 125 1.58 -11.22 -6.28
CA ASP A 125 1.53 -12.68 -6.24
C ASP A 125 2.84 -13.24 -6.78
N GLY A 126 3.62 -13.85 -5.89
CA GLY A 126 4.89 -14.44 -6.25
C GLY A 126 4.77 -15.71 -7.07
N GLY A 127 3.57 -16.28 -7.16
CA GLY A 127 3.32 -17.45 -8.00
C GLY A 127 2.91 -17.11 -9.43
N ASP A 128 2.75 -15.82 -9.72
CA ASP A 128 2.37 -15.35 -11.04
C ASP A 128 3.58 -14.68 -11.68
N GLU A 129 4.14 -15.31 -12.71
CA GLU A 129 5.35 -14.81 -13.36
C GLU A 129 5.18 -13.42 -13.93
N GLN A 130 3.99 -13.09 -14.43
CA GLN A 130 3.73 -11.76 -14.98
C GLN A 130 3.68 -10.72 -13.88
N ALA A 131 3.10 -11.05 -12.74
CA ALA A 131 3.06 -10.15 -11.59
C ALA A 131 4.48 -9.89 -11.06
N VAL A 132 5.31 -10.92 -11.00
CA VAL A 132 6.70 -10.78 -10.58
C VAL A 132 7.48 -9.88 -11.56
N ALA A 133 7.31 -10.10 -12.86
CA ALA A 133 7.98 -9.29 -13.87
C ALA A 133 7.54 -7.83 -13.79
N ALA A 134 6.25 -7.59 -13.59
CA ALA A 134 5.72 -6.24 -13.45
C ALA A 134 6.28 -5.56 -12.19
N ALA A 135 6.38 -6.30 -11.09
CA ALA A 135 6.94 -5.77 -9.85
C ALA A 135 8.40 -5.36 -10.05
N ARG A 136 9.16 -6.16 -10.79
CA ARG A 136 10.55 -5.81 -11.08
C ARG A 136 10.66 -4.53 -11.91
N ARG A 137 9.77 -4.34 -12.86
CA ARG A 137 9.75 -3.12 -13.65
C ARG A 137 9.43 -1.92 -12.77
N ARG A 138 8.48 -2.04 -11.87
CA ARG A 138 8.14 -0.94 -10.95
C ARG A 138 9.29 -0.64 -10.00
N TRP A 139 9.98 -1.67 -9.52
CA TRP A 139 11.15 -1.50 -8.69
C TRP A 139 12.19 -0.64 -9.40
N ALA A 140 12.51 -0.97 -10.64
CA ALA A 140 13.50 -0.22 -11.41
C ALA A 140 13.07 1.23 -11.62
N ALA A 141 11.80 1.45 -11.92
CA ALA A 141 11.27 2.80 -12.12
C ALA A 141 11.33 3.62 -10.84
N TYR A 142 10.90 3.06 -9.72
CA TYR A 142 10.93 3.77 -8.45
C TYR A 142 12.35 4.07 -8.00
N LYS A 143 13.26 3.14 -8.25
CA LYS A 143 14.67 3.37 -7.94
C LYS A 143 15.23 4.53 -8.74
N ALA A 144 14.88 4.60 -10.02
CA ALA A 144 15.32 5.69 -10.88
C ALA A 144 14.77 7.03 -10.43
N GLU A 145 13.58 7.02 -9.79
CA GLU A 145 12.97 8.23 -9.25
C GLU A 145 13.51 8.63 -7.89
N GLY A 146 14.38 7.81 -7.32
CA GLY A 146 15.05 8.15 -6.08
C GLY A 146 14.34 7.73 -4.81
N HIS A 147 13.33 6.88 -4.91
CA HIS A 147 12.62 6.39 -3.72
C HIS A 147 13.47 5.38 -2.95
N SER A 148 13.17 5.24 -1.66
CA SER A 148 13.80 4.25 -0.81
C SER A 148 13.04 2.93 -0.92
N LEU A 149 13.70 1.87 -1.33
CA LEU A 149 13.04 0.61 -1.64
C LEU A 149 13.49 -0.52 -0.73
N SER A 150 12.55 -1.39 -0.36
CA SER A 150 12.82 -2.62 0.37
C SER A 150 12.01 -3.74 -0.24
N TYR A 151 12.56 -4.94 -0.23
CA TYR A 151 11.93 -6.12 -0.80
C TYR A 151 11.87 -7.21 0.24
N PHE A 152 10.68 -7.76 0.46
CA PHE A 152 10.43 -8.74 1.50
C PHE A 152 9.89 -10.03 0.92
N GLN A 153 10.38 -11.16 1.43
CA GLN A 153 9.85 -12.49 1.15
C GLN A 153 9.54 -13.18 2.46
N GLN A 154 8.66 -14.16 2.41
CA GLN A 154 8.36 -14.96 3.59
C GLN A 154 9.34 -16.12 3.70
N ASN A 155 9.77 -16.41 4.92
CA ASN A 155 10.59 -17.59 5.18
C ASN A 155 9.68 -18.80 5.37
N ASP A 156 10.27 -19.94 5.69
CA ASP A 156 9.54 -21.20 5.84
C ASP A 156 8.49 -21.14 6.94
N LYS A 157 8.64 -20.24 7.88
CA LYS A 157 7.69 -20.07 8.99
C LYS A 157 6.64 -19.01 8.71
N GLY A 158 6.69 -18.41 7.52
CA GLY A 158 5.75 -17.37 7.13
C GLY A 158 6.10 -15.98 7.62
N ALA A 159 7.26 -15.80 8.23
CA ALA A 159 7.71 -14.48 8.66
C ALA A 159 8.33 -13.72 7.50
N TRP A 160 8.14 -12.41 7.50
CA TRP A 160 8.68 -11.55 6.46
C TRP A 160 10.15 -11.24 6.73
N GLU A 161 10.98 -11.40 5.71
CA GLU A 161 12.41 -11.10 5.78
C GLU A 161 12.77 -10.17 4.65
N GLU A 162 13.52 -9.13 4.97
CA GLU A 162 14.01 -8.21 3.96
C GLU A 162 15.13 -8.90 3.17
N LYS A 163 14.97 -8.97 1.84
CA LYS A 163 15.90 -9.67 0.97
C LYS A 163 16.71 -8.71 0.12
N ALA A 164 16.26 -7.48 -0.07
CA ALA A 164 16.96 -6.49 -0.87
C ALA A 164 16.52 -5.10 -0.47
N SER A 165 17.37 -4.12 -0.78
CA SER A 165 17.04 -2.72 -0.58
C SER A 165 17.75 -1.89 -1.65
N ALA A 166 17.22 -0.71 -1.90
CA ALA A 166 17.82 0.20 -2.87
C ALA A 166 17.54 1.66 -2.52
#